data_11f766412d5d4cb084e77b08fd4fa67c
#
_entry.id   11f766412d5d4cb084e77b08fd4fa67c
#
_cell.length_a   1.000
_cell.length_b   1.000
_cell.length_c   1.000
_cell.angle_alpha   90.00
_cell.angle_beta   90.00
_cell.angle_gamma   90.00
#
_symmetry.space_group_name_H-M   'P 1'
#
loop_
_entity.id
_entity.type
_entity.pdbx_description
1 polymer ?
#
loop_
_entity_poly.entity_id
_entity_poly.type
_entity_poly.pdbx_seq_one_letter_code
_entity_poly.pdbx_strand_id
1 'polypeptide(L)'
;IDTPGTWGRDYTREVIENYRNMAGMWLVGEDMPQADNRVTLHDTEKDQYGLPVPVVHFDEHPNDLAMRNHAYRMGSAVYEAAGGSKSYELPPFPGTHNLGTCRMSGNADEGVCGPSGATHDIPNLFISDGSQFTTGAAENPTLTIVALPIRQP
;
A
#
# COMPACT_ATOMS: atom_id res chain seq x y z
N ILE A 1 -18.42 -11.01 12.40
CA ILE A 1 -18.51 -10.19 11.19
C ILE A 1 -19.37 -10.93 10.19
N ASP A 2 -20.43 -10.26 9.72
CA ASP A 2 -21.33 -10.81 8.73
C ASP A 2 -20.72 -10.70 7.32
N THR A 3 -21.13 -11.55 6.41
CA THR A 3 -20.84 -11.38 4.97
C THR A 3 -22.05 -10.73 4.30
N PRO A 4 -21.86 -9.64 3.54
CA PRO A 4 -22.95 -9.05 2.77
C PRO A 4 -23.33 -10.07 1.71
N GLY A 5 -24.35 -10.83 1.84
CA GLY A 5 -24.81 -11.84 0.89
C GLY A 5 -24.01 -11.93 -0.43
N THR A 6 -24.05 -13.04 -1.06
CA THR A 6 -23.45 -13.19 -2.40
C THR A 6 -24.22 -12.36 -3.41
N TRP A 7 -23.58 -12.04 -4.53
CA TRP A 7 -24.14 -11.41 -5.71
C TRP A 7 -25.62 -11.82 -5.97
N GLY A 8 -26.48 -10.85 -6.31
CA GLY A 8 -27.86 -11.09 -6.72
C GLY A 8 -28.91 -10.43 -5.85
N ARG A 9 -30.12 -11.01 -5.82
CA ARG A 9 -31.30 -10.42 -5.18
C ARG A 9 -31.09 -10.11 -3.70
N ASP A 10 -30.48 -11.00 -2.95
CA ASP A 10 -30.34 -10.85 -1.51
C ASP A 10 -29.32 -9.77 -1.16
N TYR A 11 -28.23 -9.69 -1.88
CA TYR A 11 -27.30 -8.58 -1.80
C TYR A 11 -27.96 -7.24 -2.13
N THR A 12 -28.72 -7.19 -3.24
CA THR A 12 -29.42 -5.97 -3.66
C THR A 12 -30.42 -5.51 -2.62
N ARG A 13 -31.18 -6.45 -2.04
CA ARG A 13 -32.14 -6.17 -0.97
C ARG A 13 -31.44 -5.61 0.26
N GLU A 14 -30.39 -6.26 0.74
CA GLU A 14 -29.61 -5.82 1.89
C GLU A 14 -29.11 -4.38 1.72
N VAL A 15 -28.55 -4.06 0.55
CA VAL A 15 -28.06 -2.71 0.25
C VAL A 15 -29.21 -1.69 0.19
N ILE A 16 -30.30 -1.98 -0.53
CA ILE A 16 -31.40 -1.03 -0.70
C ILE A 16 -32.11 -0.76 0.62
N GLU A 17 -32.43 -1.79 1.40
CA GLU A 17 -33.17 -1.66 2.66
C GLU A 17 -32.36 -0.94 3.74
N ASN A 18 -31.04 -1.10 3.73
CA ASN A 18 -30.16 -0.53 4.75
C ASN A 18 -29.38 0.71 4.30
N TYR A 19 -29.45 1.12 3.05
CA TYR A 19 -28.62 2.17 2.46
C TYR A 19 -28.50 3.45 3.30
N ARG A 20 -29.62 3.89 3.91
CA ARG A 20 -29.66 5.10 4.73
C ARG A 20 -29.07 4.91 6.14
N ASN A 21 -28.82 3.67 6.53
CA ASN A 21 -28.33 3.29 7.86
C ASN A 21 -26.98 2.60 7.79
N MET A 22 -26.34 2.61 6.61
CA MET A 22 -25.00 2.06 6.42
C MET A 22 -23.94 3.14 6.57
N ALA A 23 -22.83 2.78 7.18
CA ALA A 23 -21.62 3.59 7.24
C ALA A 23 -20.42 2.73 6.83
N GLY A 24 -19.45 3.33 6.13
CA GLY A 24 -18.18 2.70 5.79
C GLY A 24 -17.03 3.23 6.64
N MET A 25 -16.06 2.38 6.93
CA MET A 25 -14.83 2.75 7.63
C MET A 25 -13.63 2.27 6.80
N TRP A 26 -12.68 3.15 6.56
CA TRP A 26 -11.37 2.79 6.06
C TRP A 26 -10.48 2.44 7.23
N LEU A 27 -9.88 1.26 7.17
CA LEU A 27 -8.91 0.78 8.14
C LEU A 27 -7.55 0.82 7.43
N VAL A 28 -6.74 1.81 7.80
CA VAL A 28 -5.44 2.06 7.15
C VAL A 28 -4.34 1.53 8.04
N GLY A 29 -3.44 0.75 7.46
CA GLY A 29 -2.28 0.20 8.14
C GLY A 29 -1.05 0.30 7.26
N GLU A 30 0.10 0.05 7.84
CA GLU A 30 1.38 0.05 7.15
C GLU A 30 1.76 -1.37 6.73
N ASP A 31 2.12 -1.55 5.45
CA ASP A 31 2.69 -2.79 4.96
C ASP A 31 4.17 -2.89 5.32
N MET A 32 4.60 -4.07 5.76
CA MET A 32 6.00 -4.33 6.11
C MET A 32 6.86 -4.44 4.85
N PRO A 33 7.99 -3.72 4.78
CA PRO A 33 8.90 -3.85 3.65
C PRO A 33 9.53 -5.25 3.63
N GLN A 34 9.64 -5.83 2.44
CA GLN A 34 10.23 -7.14 2.20
C GLN A 34 11.22 -7.06 1.03
N ALA A 35 12.36 -7.75 1.13
CA ALA A 35 13.38 -7.74 0.09
C ALA A 35 12.89 -8.40 -1.22
N ASP A 36 11.93 -9.32 -1.13
CA ASP A 36 11.35 -10.00 -2.28
C ASP A 36 10.25 -9.19 -2.98
N ASN A 37 9.68 -8.17 -2.31
CA ASN A 37 8.80 -7.19 -2.91
C ASN A 37 9.65 -6.18 -3.71
N ARG A 38 9.83 -6.44 -5.00
CA ARG A 38 10.77 -5.70 -5.85
C ARG A 38 10.33 -5.67 -7.31
N VAL A 39 10.93 -4.78 -8.06
CA VAL A 39 10.79 -4.75 -9.52
C VAL A 39 12.03 -5.40 -10.14
N THR A 40 11.83 -6.35 -11.03
CA THR A 40 12.88 -6.95 -11.86
C THR A 40 12.62 -6.67 -13.33
N LEU A 41 13.55 -7.01 -14.19
CA LEU A 41 13.36 -6.97 -15.63
C LEU A 41 12.98 -8.37 -16.13
N HIS A 42 12.08 -8.42 -17.11
CA HIS A 42 11.70 -9.69 -17.74
C HIS A 42 12.83 -10.23 -18.61
N ASP A 43 13.10 -11.53 -18.52
CA ASP A 43 14.28 -12.15 -19.18
C ASP A 43 14.20 -12.08 -20.70
N THR A 44 13.03 -12.17 -21.28
CA THR A 44 12.81 -12.29 -22.73
C THR A 44 11.86 -11.27 -23.33
N GLU A 45 10.84 -10.84 -22.58
CA GLU A 45 9.85 -9.87 -23.08
C GLU A 45 10.42 -8.47 -23.13
N LYS A 46 10.11 -7.77 -24.21
CA LYS A 46 10.53 -6.40 -24.46
C LYS A 46 9.36 -5.53 -24.86
N ASP A 47 9.45 -4.26 -24.52
CA ASP A 47 8.51 -3.25 -24.96
C ASP A 47 8.70 -2.86 -26.44
N GLN A 48 7.90 -1.91 -26.92
CA GLN A 48 7.96 -1.41 -28.31
C GLN A 48 9.29 -0.73 -28.67
N TYR A 49 10.12 -0.38 -27.68
CA TYR A 49 11.43 0.26 -27.87
C TYR A 49 12.58 -0.75 -27.72
N GLY A 50 12.28 -2.02 -27.47
CA GLY A 50 13.26 -3.08 -27.28
C GLY A 50 13.86 -3.15 -25.88
N LEU A 51 13.30 -2.42 -24.89
CA LEU A 51 13.71 -2.48 -23.49
C LEU A 51 13.01 -3.64 -22.76
N PRO A 52 13.67 -4.33 -21.83
CA PRO A 52 13.04 -5.35 -21.03
C PRO A 52 11.82 -4.82 -20.26
N VAL A 53 10.72 -5.57 -20.27
CA VAL A 53 9.51 -5.21 -19.54
C VAL A 53 9.74 -5.34 -18.03
N PRO A 54 9.30 -4.38 -17.18
CA PRO A 54 9.38 -4.53 -15.74
C PRO A 54 8.41 -5.60 -15.23
N VAL A 55 8.87 -6.40 -14.27
CA VAL A 55 8.09 -7.39 -13.54
C VAL A 55 8.00 -6.97 -12.07
N VAL A 56 6.79 -6.79 -11.58
CA VAL A 56 6.53 -6.42 -10.18
C VAL A 56 6.29 -7.70 -9.37
N HIS A 57 7.09 -7.90 -8.34
CA HIS A 57 6.91 -8.96 -7.35
C HIS A 57 6.35 -8.35 -6.08
N PHE A 58 5.24 -8.89 -5.59
CA PHE A 58 4.61 -8.44 -4.36
C PHE A 58 3.90 -9.61 -3.66
N ASP A 59 4.25 -9.81 -2.39
CA ASP A 59 3.56 -10.71 -1.49
C ASP A 59 3.28 -9.99 -0.16
N GLU A 60 2.15 -10.33 0.47
CA GLU A 60 1.80 -9.77 1.77
C GLU A 60 2.67 -10.41 2.88
N HIS A 61 3.20 -9.58 3.76
CA HIS A 61 3.91 -10.07 4.94
C HIS A 61 2.91 -10.68 5.95
N PRO A 62 3.28 -11.75 6.69
CA PRO A 62 2.40 -12.33 7.72
C PRO A 62 1.89 -11.32 8.77
N ASN A 63 2.69 -10.30 9.09
CA ASN A 63 2.27 -9.22 9.97
C ASN A 63 1.15 -8.36 9.38
N ASP A 64 1.15 -8.15 8.07
CA ASP A 64 0.13 -7.33 7.38
C ASP A 64 -1.22 -8.05 7.41
N LEU A 65 -1.20 -9.38 7.23
CA LEU A 65 -2.38 -10.23 7.42
C LEU A 65 -2.90 -10.19 8.86
N ALA A 66 -1.99 -10.26 9.84
CA ALA A 66 -2.37 -10.19 11.26
C ALA A 66 -2.92 -8.81 11.64
N MET A 67 -2.32 -7.73 11.15
CA MET A 67 -2.77 -6.35 11.32
C MET A 67 -4.16 -6.17 10.72
N ARG A 68 -4.40 -6.61 9.50
CA ARG A 68 -5.71 -6.55 8.83
C ARG A 68 -6.79 -7.27 9.63
N ASN A 69 -6.52 -8.48 10.09
CA ASN A 69 -7.45 -9.23 10.91
C ASN A 69 -7.73 -8.53 12.26
N HIS A 70 -6.73 -7.90 12.85
CA HIS A 70 -6.91 -7.08 14.05
C HIS A 70 -7.79 -5.86 13.75
N ALA A 71 -7.49 -5.14 12.68
CA ALA A 71 -8.23 -3.94 12.28
C ALA A 71 -9.71 -4.24 12.01
N TYR A 72 -10.04 -5.34 11.34
CA TYR A 72 -11.43 -5.75 11.11
C TYR A 72 -12.18 -6.00 12.43
N ARG A 73 -11.55 -6.71 13.38
CA ARG A 73 -12.16 -6.93 14.71
C ARG A 73 -12.40 -5.61 15.45
N MET A 74 -11.43 -4.70 15.40
CA MET A 74 -11.56 -3.40 16.07
C MET A 74 -12.59 -2.51 15.39
N GLY A 75 -12.64 -2.47 14.06
CA GLY A 75 -13.65 -1.74 13.31
C GLY A 75 -15.06 -2.26 13.57
N SER A 76 -15.24 -3.58 13.63
CA SER A 76 -16.50 -4.21 14.01
C SER A 76 -16.94 -3.81 15.43
N ALA A 77 -16.01 -3.84 16.39
CA ALA A 77 -16.30 -3.43 17.77
C ALA A 77 -16.69 -1.93 17.88
N VAL A 78 -16.10 -1.07 17.07
CA VAL A 78 -16.48 0.36 17.00
C VAL A 78 -17.92 0.51 16.51
N TYR A 79 -18.31 -0.20 15.45
CA TYR A 79 -19.68 -0.16 14.96
C TYR A 79 -20.68 -0.72 15.96
N GLU A 80 -20.37 -1.81 16.64
CA GLU A 80 -21.18 -2.39 17.69
C GLU A 80 -21.38 -1.41 18.85
N ALA A 81 -20.30 -0.78 19.32
CA ALA A 81 -20.35 0.24 20.37
C ALA A 81 -21.17 1.48 19.97
N ALA A 82 -21.21 1.79 18.68
CA ALA A 82 -22.03 2.87 18.12
C ALA A 82 -23.51 2.47 17.90
N GLY A 83 -23.91 1.24 18.26
CA GLY A 83 -25.27 0.74 18.08
C GLY A 83 -25.53 0.05 16.74
N GLY A 84 -24.51 -0.24 15.98
CA GLY A 84 -24.60 -1.04 14.75
C GLY A 84 -25.05 -2.46 15.06
N SER A 85 -26.00 -2.99 14.29
CA SER A 85 -26.52 -4.35 14.44
C SER A 85 -25.82 -5.38 13.58
N LYS A 86 -25.07 -4.93 12.56
CA LYS A 86 -24.30 -5.76 11.63
C LYS A 86 -23.03 -5.03 11.23
N SER A 87 -21.97 -5.78 10.96
CA SER A 87 -20.75 -5.29 10.33
C SER A 87 -20.30 -6.24 9.24
N TYR A 88 -19.82 -5.69 8.14
CA TYR A 88 -19.34 -6.43 6.99
C TYR A 88 -17.86 -6.17 6.75
N GLU A 89 -17.13 -7.24 6.57
CA GLU A 89 -15.74 -7.20 6.14
C GLU A 89 -15.70 -7.13 4.61
N LEU A 90 -15.16 -6.07 4.07
CA LEU A 90 -14.94 -5.93 2.63
C LEU A 90 -13.52 -6.36 2.27
N PRO A 91 -13.31 -6.87 1.03
CA PRO A 91 -11.96 -7.13 0.55
C PRO A 91 -11.05 -5.90 0.69
N PRO A 92 -9.76 -6.07 0.96
CA PRO A 92 -8.84 -4.93 1.05
C PRO A 92 -8.86 -4.14 -0.25
N PHE A 93 -8.93 -2.83 -0.13
CA PHE A 93 -8.77 -1.95 -1.28
C PHE A 93 -7.30 -1.94 -1.71
N PRO A 94 -6.97 -1.97 -3.00
CA PRO A 94 -5.60 -1.91 -3.46
C PRO A 94 -4.91 -0.65 -2.95
N GLY A 95 -3.71 -0.80 -2.39
CA GLY A 95 -2.88 0.32 -1.97
C GLY A 95 -2.48 1.18 -3.17
N THR A 96 -2.45 2.49 -2.99
CA THR A 96 -2.01 3.46 -4.00
C THR A 96 -0.73 4.18 -3.60
N HIS A 97 -0.17 3.84 -2.44
CA HIS A 97 1.08 4.37 -1.91
C HIS A 97 2.25 3.44 -2.26
N ASN A 98 2.57 3.32 -3.55
CA ASN A 98 3.67 2.49 -4.02
C ASN A 98 5.00 3.17 -3.65
N LEU A 99 5.75 2.58 -2.72
CA LEU A 99 6.94 3.17 -2.10
C LEU A 99 8.08 2.14 -2.06
N GLY A 100 9.33 2.61 -1.88
CA GLY A 100 10.45 1.77 -1.46
C GLY A 100 11.23 1.05 -2.54
N THR A 101 10.87 1.14 -3.83
CA THR A 101 11.60 0.44 -4.91
C THR A 101 13.01 0.99 -5.17
N CYS A 102 13.29 2.22 -4.72
CA CYS A 102 14.62 2.85 -4.73
C CYS A 102 14.97 3.37 -3.32
N ARG A 103 14.68 2.57 -2.29
CA ARG A 103 14.75 3.01 -0.88
C ARG A 103 16.09 3.65 -0.53
N MET A 104 16.04 4.67 0.33
CA MET A 104 17.23 5.31 0.85
C MET A 104 17.90 4.46 1.94
N SER A 105 19.22 4.56 2.02
CA SER A 105 20.04 3.91 3.03
C SER A 105 21.33 4.71 3.24
N GLY A 106 21.95 4.56 4.39
CA GLY A 106 23.32 5.04 4.63
C GLY A 106 24.40 4.19 3.96
N ASN A 107 24.04 3.03 3.41
CA ASN A 107 24.96 2.04 2.84
C ASN A 107 24.47 1.60 1.44
N ALA A 108 25.35 1.57 0.47
CA ALA A 108 25.06 1.16 -0.92
C ALA A 108 24.55 -0.29 -1.03
N ASP A 109 24.95 -1.17 -0.12
CA ASP A 109 24.49 -2.58 -0.12
C ASP A 109 23.03 -2.74 0.38
N GLU A 110 22.47 -1.70 1.01
CA GLU A 110 21.17 -1.75 1.67
C GLU A 110 20.10 -0.87 1.00
N GLY A 111 20.48 -0.02 0.05
CA GLY A 111 19.58 0.88 -0.64
C GLY A 111 20.15 1.47 -1.91
N VAL A 112 19.30 2.19 -2.65
CA VAL A 112 19.64 2.75 -3.97
C VAL A 112 20.20 4.18 -3.84
N CYS A 113 19.72 4.95 -2.87
CA CYS A 113 20.14 6.34 -2.68
C CYS A 113 20.45 6.66 -1.22
N GLY A 114 21.24 7.70 -1.03
CA GLY A 114 21.56 8.25 0.29
C GLY A 114 20.49 9.22 0.82
N PRO A 115 20.71 9.79 2.03
CA PRO A 115 19.72 10.69 2.67
C PRO A 115 19.42 11.99 1.90
N SER A 116 20.28 12.37 0.94
CA SER A 116 20.06 13.50 0.05
C SER A 116 19.27 13.14 -1.21
N GLY A 117 18.94 11.85 -1.39
CA GLY A 117 18.32 11.34 -2.61
C GLY A 117 19.31 11.03 -3.74
N ALA A 118 20.59 11.39 -3.61
CA ALA A 118 21.62 11.02 -4.59
C ALA A 118 21.84 9.50 -4.60
N THR A 119 21.85 8.88 -5.76
CA THR A 119 22.09 7.44 -5.87
C THR A 119 23.54 7.10 -5.51
N HIS A 120 23.73 5.92 -4.92
CA HIS A 120 25.07 5.47 -4.53
C HIS A 120 25.98 5.19 -5.72
N ASP A 121 25.42 4.64 -6.81
CA ASP A 121 26.19 4.23 -7.98
C ASP A 121 26.48 5.40 -8.95
N ILE A 122 25.55 6.38 -9.03
CA ILE A 122 25.63 7.50 -9.97
C ILE A 122 25.46 8.80 -9.19
N PRO A 123 26.54 9.48 -8.78
CA PRO A 123 26.50 10.59 -7.84
C PRO A 123 25.69 11.83 -8.26
N ASN A 124 25.45 11.99 -9.56
CA ASN A 124 24.65 13.09 -10.12
C ASN A 124 23.23 12.67 -10.55
N LEU A 125 22.79 11.48 -10.17
CA LEU A 125 21.42 11.00 -10.34
C LEU A 125 20.69 11.05 -8.99
N PHE A 126 19.49 11.63 -8.98
CA PHE A 126 18.70 11.79 -7.77
C PHE A 126 17.35 11.08 -7.90
N ILE A 127 16.91 10.45 -6.82
CA ILE A 127 15.58 9.90 -6.68
C ILE A 127 14.70 10.99 -6.02
N SER A 128 13.63 11.40 -6.71
CA SER A 128 12.80 12.55 -6.31
C SER A 128 11.32 12.19 -6.14
N ASP A 129 11.03 10.95 -5.80
CA ASP A 129 9.67 10.43 -5.60
C ASP A 129 9.57 9.49 -4.39
N GLY A 130 8.40 8.89 -4.18
CA GLY A 130 8.15 8.00 -3.05
C GLY A 130 8.94 6.69 -3.08
N SER A 131 9.57 6.33 -4.19
CA SER A 131 10.39 5.12 -4.28
C SER A 131 11.61 5.14 -3.33
N GLN A 132 12.06 6.33 -2.90
CA GLN A 132 13.15 6.49 -1.94
C GLN A 132 12.76 6.17 -0.49
N PHE A 133 11.48 6.01 -0.16
CA PHE A 133 11.04 5.73 1.20
C PHE A 133 11.45 4.33 1.64
N THR A 134 11.75 4.20 2.93
CA THR A 134 12.06 2.90 3.55
C THR A 134 10.81 2.18 4.03
N THR A 135 9.80 2.93 4.46
CA THR A 135 8.49 2.46 4.93
C THR A 135 7.41 3.47 4.53
N GLY A 136 6.15 3.06 4.52
CA GLY A 136 5.04 3.90 4.06
C GLY A 136 4.31 4.65 5.15
N ALA A 137 4.34 4.15 6.37
CA ALA A 137 3.42 4.53 7.44
C ALA A 137 1.93 4.41 7.05
N ALA A 138 1.03 4.75 7.96
CA ALA A 138 -0.42 4.67 7.70
C ALA A 138 -0.99 5.95 7.07
N GLU A 139 -0.19 7.02 6.97
CA GLU A 139 -0.63 8.34 6.51
C GLU A 139 -0.32 8.57 5.01
N ASN A 140 -1.02 9.54 4.42
CA ASN A 140 -0.79 9.91 3.02
C ASN A 140 0.60 10.56 2.85
N PRO A 141 1.51 10.02 2.01
CA PRO A 141 2.92 10.41 1.99
C PRO A 141 3.23 11.62 1.10
N THR A 142 2.29 12.17 0.33
CA THR A 142 2.55 13.14 -0.73
C THR A 142 3.30 14.38 -0.25
N LEU A 143 2.96 14.92 0.93
CA LEU A 143 3.66 16.09 1.46
C LEU A 143 5.14 15.81 1.72
N THR A 144 5.45 14.64 2.27
CA THR A 144 6.82 14.20 2.50
C THR A 144 7.55 13.90 1.19
N ILE A 145 6.86 13.29 0.20
CA ILE A 145 7.40 13.06 -1.13
C ILE A 145 7.85 14.38 -1.77
N VAL A 146 7.06 15.45 -1.64
CA VAL A 146 7.42 16.76 -2.20
C VAL A 146 8.50 17.47 -1.38
N ALA A 147 8.49 17.32 -0.06
CA ALA A 147 9.46 18.00 0.82
C ALA A 147 10.89 17.48 0.66
N LEU A 148 11.07 16.19 0.40
CA LEU A 148 12.40 15.58 0.27
C LEU A 148 13.17 16.09 -0.96
N PRO A 149 12.60 16.15 -2.19
CA PRO A 149 13.27 16.73 -3.35
C PRO A 149 13.66 18.20 -3.21
N ILE A 150 12.91 18.99 -2.46
CA ILE A 150 13.27 20.42 -2.22
C ILE A 150 14.62 20.56 -1.50
N ARG A 151 15.06 19.52 -0.78
CA ARG A 151 16.36 19.49 -0.09
C ARG A 151 17.51 18.99 -0.97
N GLN A 152 17.19 18.50 -2.16
CA GLN A 152 18.22 18.03 -3.11
C GLN A 152 18.96 19.24 -3.71
N PRO A 153 20.26 19.10 -3.98
CA PRO A 153 21.05 20.20 -4.53
C PRO A 153 20.67 20.58 -5.98
#